data_3c4bd0515c6ecc905b922a12548ae0d5
#
_entry.id   3c4bd0515c6ecc905b922a12548ae0d5
#
_cell.length_a   1.000
_cell.length_b   1.000
_cell.length_c   1.000
_cell.angle_alpha   90.00
_cell.angle_beta   90.00
_cell.angle_gamma   90.00
#
_symmetry.space_group_name_H-M   'P 1'
#
loop_
_entity.id
_entity.type
_entity.pdbx_description
1 polymer ?
#
loop_
_entity_poly.entity_id
_entity_poly.type
_entity_poly.pdbx_seq_one_letter_code
_entity_poly.pdbx_strand_id
1 'polypeptide(L)'
;MRTKTPIMLVTGTLGSGKTTLLRRIVDTSNRRIAVFMNEFGEISVDARVLRKKNVEVVQLTGGCVCCSLSEEFEAAVKSVLERVKPHAIVVETTGMAEPHALASEFDHHFLQTRLDSVVYVADAYSSVKDPQLPANALSQLSAADVVLINKIDLVTMDEIKRVEAFLREHNPHAVFFKTMGCDVDTNLLFGLDVEHIQRDLSHHGEPPFQSFLFLWDTPLNKEQFLELVSRFPREVYRAKGFVVFESGSYLFNYVVGRVDLEEFPVKKTQIILMGRQLEPLKEDIIHHLRQCQS
;
A
#
# COMPACT_ATOMS: atom_id res chain seq x y z
N MET A 1 21.00 13.89 5.67
CA MET A 1 19.59 14.24 5.93
C MET A 1 18.96 13.04 6.61
N ARG A 2 18.26 13.17 7.74
CA ARG A 2 17.48 12.05 8.31
C ARG A 2 16.31 11.77 7.37
N THR A 3 16.19 10.55 6.88
CA THR A 3 15.04 10.12 6.08
C THR A 3 13.76 10.22 6.92
N LYS A 4 12.72 10.82 6.38
CA LYS A 4 11.41 10.92 7.04
C LYS A 4 10.84 9.53 7.29
N THR A 5 10.23 9.30 8.44
CA THR A 5 9.57 8.01 8.77
C THR A 5 8.30 7.85 7.92
N PRO A 6 8.18 6.77 7.12
CA PRO A 6 7.01 6.52 6.29
C PRO A 6 5.78 6.18 7.13
N ILE A 7 4.62 6.71 6.73
CA ILE A 7 3.31 6.40 7.30
C ILE A 7 2.46 5.69 6.25
N MET A 8 1.89 4.54 6.64
CA MET A 8 0.87 3.83 5.86
C MET A 8 -0.50 4.06 6.51
N LEU A 9 -1.49 4.47 5.73
CA LEU A 9 -2.88 4.48 6.16
C LEU A 9 -3.57 3.20 5.72
N VAL A 10 -4.26 2.53 6.64
CA VAL A 10 -5.10 1.37 6.35
C VAL A 10 -6.55 1.77 6.54
N THR A 11 -7.31 1.74 5.45
CA THR A 11 -8.71 2.16 5.40
C THR A 11 -9.61 1.08 4.77
N GLY A 12 -10.92 1.30 4.75
CA GLY A 12 -11.89 0.36 4.19
C GLY A 12 -13.10 0.18 5.10
N THR A 13 -14.13 -0.47 4.60
CA THR A 13 -15.40 -0.67 5.30
C THR A 13 -15.25 -1.52 6.57
N LEU A 14 -16.24 -1.43 7.46
CA LEU A 14 -16.28 -2.25 8.68
C LEU A 14 -16.31 -3.73 8.31
N GLY A 15 -15.49 -4.54 9.00
CA GLY A 15 -15.42 -5.98 8.77
C GLY A 15 -14.66 -6.40 7.50
N SER A 16 -14.10 -5.48 6.71
CA SER A 16 -13.35 -5.82 5.47
C SER A 16 -12.07 -6.62 5.71
N GLY A 17 -11.49 -6.53 6.91
CA GLY A 17 -10.26 -7.23 7.28
C GLY A 17 -9.08 -6.32 7.60
N LYS A 18 -9.30 -5.03 7.90
CA LYS A 18 -8.24 -4.08 8.28
C LYS A 18 -7.37 -4.61 9.44
N THR A 19 -8.00 -5.04 10.51
CA THR A 19 -7.28 -5.62 11.67
C THR A 19 -6.52 -6.90 11.30
N THR A 20 -7.05 -7.71 10.38
CA THR A 20 -6.34 -8.88 9.84
C THR A 20 -5.09 -8.49 9.09
N LEU A 21 -5.17 -7.43 8.27
CA LEU A 21 -4.02 -6.86 7.56
C LEU A 21 -2.98 -6.35 8.55
N LEU A 22 -3.40 -5.62 9.58
CA LEU A 22 -2.49 -5.13 10.63
C LEU A 22 -1.76 -6.26 11.33
N ARG A 23 -2.45 -7.35 11.69
CA ARG A 23 -1.82 -8.54 12.27
C ARG A 23 -0.77 -9.12 11.33
N ARG A 24 -1.06 -9.26 10.03
CA ARG A 24 -0.08 -9.75 9.05
C ARG A 24 1.14 -8.83 8.95
N ILE A 25 0.93 -7.52 8.88
CA ILE A 25 2.03 -6.54 8.88
C ILE A 25 2.94 -6.74 10.10
N VAL A 26 2.34 -6.87 11.29
CA VAL A 26 3.06 -7.10 12.54
C VAL A 26 3.78 -8.45 12.54
N ASP A 27 3.14 -9.50 12.01
CA ASP A 27 3.66 -10.86 12.03
C ASP A 27 4.81 -11.08 11.04
N THR A 28 4.74 -10.43 9.89
CA THR A 28 5.72 -10.60 8.81
C THR A 28 6.85 -9.58 8.82
N SER A 29 6.66 -8.46 9.52
CA SER A 29 7.68 -7.41 9.53
C SER A 29 8.88 -7.75 10.41
N ASN A 30 10.06 -7.65 9.84
CA ASN A 30 11.33 -7.66 10.57
C ASN A 30 11.77 -6.25 11.00
N ARG A 31 11.00 -5.22 10.66
CA ARG A 31 11.29 -3.80 10.95
C ARG A 31 10.61 -3.38 12.26
N ARG A 32 11.14 -2.36 12.92
CA ARG A 32 10.43 -1.70 14.02
C ARG A 32 9.27 -0.91 13.44
N ILE A 33 8.05 -1.29 13.83
CA ILE A 33 6.82 -0.65 13.37
C ILE A 33 6.06 -0.11 14.56
N ALA A 34 5.49 1.09 14.42
CA ALA A 34 4.47 1.58 15.34
C ALA A 34 3.10 1.46 14.65
N VAL A 35 2.14 0.91 15.36
CA VAL A 35 0.77 0.74 14.87
C VAL A 35 -0.15 1.59 15.71
N PHE A 36 -0.85 2.53 15.09
CA PHE A 36 -1.88 3.34 15.71
C PHE A 36 -3.24 2.76 15.35
N MET A 37 -4.02 2.39 16.37
CA MET A 37 -5.34 1.79 16.20
C MET A 37 -6.38 2.64 16.91
N ASN A 38 -7.54 2.78 16.29
CA ASN A 38 -8.65 3.51 16.89
C ASN A 38 -9.57 2.57 17.68
N GLU A 39 -9.95 2.98 18.89
CA GLU A 39 -10.75 2.17 19.81
C GLU A 39 -12.25 2.26 19.50
N PHE A 40 -12.75 1.46 18.56
CA PHE A 40 -14.16 1.12 18.49
C PHE A 40 -14.34 -0.39 18.38
N GLY A 41 -14.49 -1.05 19.55
CA GLY A 41 -14.98 -2.42 19.70
C GLY A 41 -13.92 -3.53 19.63
N GLU A 42 -13.90 -4.39 20.64
CA GLU A 42 -13.30 -5.74 20.72
C GLU A 42 -11.76 -5.91 20.71
N ILE A 43 -10.96 -4.86 20.69
CA ILE A 43 -9.51 -4.95 20.47
C ILE A 43 -8.68 -5.03 21.78
N SER A 44 -9.30 -5.02 22.94
CA SER A 44 -8.54 -5.24 24.21
C SER A 44 -7.81 -6.59 24.27
N VAL A 45 -8.25 -7.57 23.49
CA VAL A 45 -7.61 -8.89 23.36
C VAL A 45 -6.48 -8.84 22.33
N ASP A 46 -6.66 -8.10 21.24
CA ASP A 46 -5.75 -8.10 20.09
C ASP A 46 -4.47 -7.28 20.30
N ALA A 47 -4.55 -6.18 21.03
CA ALA A 47 -3.37 -5.39 21.38
C ALA A 47 -2.34 -6.17 22.21
N ARG A 48 -2.78 -7.18 22.98
CA ARG A 48 -1.87 -8.08 23.71
C ARG A 48 -1.19 -9.10 22.82
N VAL A 49 -1.86 -9.53 21.74
CA VAL A 49 -1.33 -10.49 20.77
C VAL A 49 -0.32 -9.84 19.83
N LEU A 50 -0.47 -8.53 19.58
CA LEU A 50 0.39 -7.77 18.67
C LEU A 50 1.74 -7.33 19.31
N ARG A 51 1.95 -7.54 20.61
CA ARG A 51 3.21 -7.20 21.29
C ARG A 51 4.34 -8.16 20.91
N LYS A 52 5.00 -7.89 19.79
CA LYS A 52 6.28 -8.52 19.42
C LYS A 52 7.45 -7.57 19.73
N LYS A 53 8.68 -8.12 19.82
CA LYS A 53 9.91 -7.38 20.18
C LYS A 53 10.16 -6.10 19.36
N ASN A 54 9.58 -6.00 18.14
CA ASN A 54 9.83 -4.91 17.19
C ASN A 54 8.56 -4.09 16.86
N VAL A 55 7.47 -4.26 17.61
CA VAL A 55 6.21 -3.57 17.33
C VAL A 55 5.73 -2.84 18.57
N GLU A 56 5.51 -1.55 18.45
CA GLU A 56 4.81 -0.70 19.41
C GLU A 56 3.38 -0.48 18.94
N VAL A 57 2.42 -0.89 19.76
CA VAL A 57 0.99 -0.67 19.49
C VAL A 57 0.50 0.47 20.36
N VAL A 58 -0.01 1.52 19.75
CA VAL A 58 -0.58 2.68 20.41
C VAL A 58 -2.09 2.68 20.21
N GLN A 59 -2.83 2.54 21.30
CA GLN A 59 -4.28 2.71 21.28
C GLN A 59 -4.62 4.17 21.52
N LEU A 60 -5.49 4.71 20.67
CA LEU A 60 -5.98 6.08 20.77
C LEU A 60 -7.32 6.06 21.51
N THR A 61 -7.35 6.61 22.75
CA THR A 61 -8.50 6.52 23.65
C THR A 61 -9.45 7.73 23.58
N GLY A 62 -9.13 8.75 22.82
CA GLY A 62 -9.77 10.07 22.89
C GLY A 62 -10.57 10.55 21.68
N GLY A 63 -10.88 9.70 20.72
CA GLY A 63 -11.67 10.14 19.55
C GLY A 63 -11.16 9.60 18.22
N CYS A 64 -11.99 9.71 17.18
CA CYS A 64 -11.64 9.25 15.84
C CYS A 64 -10.44 10.04 15.29
N VAL A 65 -9.44 9.35 14.74
CA VAL A 65 -8.45 9.92 13.79
C VAL A 65 -9.16 10.58 12.58
N CYS A 66 -10.48 10.49 12.54
CA CYS A 66 -11.31 10.89 11.42
C CYS A 66 -11.80 12.35 11.42
N CYS A 67 -11.72 13.08 12.54
CA CYS A 67 -12.37 14.40 12.61
C CYS A 67 -11.42 15.60 12.70
N SER A 68 -10.18 15.37 12.99
CA SER A 68 -9.00 16.26 12.99
C SER A 68 -7.89 15.52 13.73
N LEU A 69 -6.65 15.74 13.37
CA LEU A 69 -5.53 15.27 14.20
C LEU A 69 -5.69 15.90 15.58
N SER A 70 -6.16 15.12 16.54
CA SER A 70 -6.28 15.62 17.91
C SER A 70 -4.88 15.90 18.46
N GLU A 71 -4.74 16.87 19.35
CA GLU A 71 -3.48 17.14 20.05
C GLU A 71 -2.93 15.86 20.71
N GLU A 72 -3.81 14.96 21.11
CA GLU A 72 -3.44 13.64 21.66
C GLU A 72 -2.77 12.74 20.64
N PHE A 73 -3.27 12.70 19.40
CA PHE A 73 -2.64 11.94 18.31
C PHE A 73 -1.27 12.50 17.95
N GLU A 74 -1.16 13.84 17.84
CA GLU A 74 0.13 14.49 17.61
C GLU A 74 1.14 14.17 18.71
N ALA A 75 0.74 14.28 19.97
CA ALA A 75 1.60 13.97 21.11
C ALA A 75 2.02 12.51 21.10
N ALA A 76 1.10 11.59 20.77
CA ALA A 76 1.39 10.16 20.66
C ALA A 76 2.39 9.85 19.55
N VAL A 77 2.21 10.43 18.35
CA VAL A 77 3.14 10.26 17.22
C VAL A 77 4.53 10.82 17.58
N LYS A 78 4.62 12.03 18.15
CA LYS A 78 5.89 12.63 18.59
C LYS A 78 6.59 11.75 19.61
N SER A 79 5.87 11.28 20.64
CA SER A 79 6.40 10.38 21.67
C SER A 79 6.96 9.08 21.08
N VAL A 80 6.24 8.48 20.12
CA VAL A 80 6.66 7.25 19.44
C VAL A 80 7.91 7.48 18.57
N LEU A 81 7.96 8.57 17.83
CA LEU A 81 9.13 8.92 17.01
C LEU A 81 10.39 9.10 17.85
N GLU A 82 10.28 9.71 19.03
CA GLU A 82 11.40 9.95 19.94
C GLU A 82 11.84 8.68 20.67
N ARG A 83 10.88 7.94 21.25
CA ARG A 83 11.14 6.80 22.13
C ARG A 83 11.42 5.51 21.37
N VAL A 84 10.61 5.22 20.35
CA VAL A 84 10.65 3.94 19.61
C VAL A 84 11.55 4.02 18.39
N LYS A 85 11.60 5.19 17.73
CA LYS A 85 12.30 5.41 16.47
C LYS A 85 11.92 4.35 15.44
N PRO A 86 10.65 4.25 15.08
CA PRO A 86 10.17 3.21 14.16
C PRO A 86 10.72 3.43 12.75
N HIS A 87 10.84 2.34 12.01
CA HIS A 87 11.17 2.39 10.58
C HIS A 87 9.94 2.70 9.72
N ALA A 88 8.75 2.44 10.25
CA ALA A 88 7.47 2.80 9.63
C ALA A 88 6.37 2.94 10.69
N ILE A 89 5.38 3.75 10.38
CA ILE A 89 4.14 3.91 11.17
C ILE A 89 2.98 3.39 10.32
N VAL A 90 2.08 2.63 10.95
CA VAL A 90 0.83 2.17 10.34
C VAL A 90 -0.31 2.75 11.15
N VAL A 91 -1.25 3.40 10.47
CA VAL A 91 -2.43 4.01 11.11
C VAL A 91 -3.69 3.35 10.57
N GLU A 92 -4.43 2.68 11.44
CA GLU A 92 -5.79 2.22 11.10
C GLU A 92 -6.74 3.40 11.20
N THR A 93 -7.39 3.73 10.08
CA THR A 93 -8.42 4.74 10.08
C THR A 93 -9.80 4.12 10.29
N THR A 94 -10.72 4.88 10.89
CA THR A 94 -12.12 4.48 10.92
C THR A 94 -12.76 4.60 9.53
N GLY A 95 -13.90 3.93 9.35
CA GLY A 95 -14.67 3.99 8.11
C GLY A 95 -15.18 5.39 7.72
N MET A 96 -14.97 6.40 8.55
CA MET A 96 -15.38 7.80 8.30
C MET A 96 -14.20 8.74 8.00
N ALA A 97 -12.96 8.27 8.08
CA ALA A 97 -11.80 9.12 7.86
C ALA A 97 -11.64 9.48 6.38
N GLU A 98 -11.30 10.73 6.11
CA GLU A 98 -10.93 11.19 4.78
C GLU A 98 -9.40 11.15 4.61
N PRO A 99 -8.85 10.21 3.82
CA PRO A 99 -7.39 10.04 3.70
C PRO A 99 -6.68 11.29 3.17
N HIS A 100 -7.32 12.06 2.29
CA HIS A 100 -6.75 13.29 1.75
C HIS A 100 -6.55 14.37 2.81
N ALA A 101 -7.50 14.52 3.73
CA ALA A 101 -7.37 15.46 4.85
C ALA A 101 -6.23 15.03 5.78
N LEU A 102 -6.18 13.74 6.12
CA LEU A 102 -5.10 13.18 6.93
C LEU A 102 -3.73 13.34 6.27
N ALA A 103 -3.63 13.11 4.95
CA ALA A 103 -2.38 13.29 4.19
C ALA A 103 -1.84 14.71 4.33
N SER A 104 -2.70 15.71 4.08
CA SER A 104 -2.33 17.13 4.19
C SER A 104 -1.87 17.48 5.61
N GLU A 105 -2.57 16.98 6.62
CA GLU A 105 -2.21 17.24 8.02
C GLU A 105 -0.89 16.58 8.41
N PHE A 106 -0.61 15.36 7.95
CA PHE A 106 0.69 14.72 8.18
C PHE A 106 1.85 15.53 7.63
N ASP A 107 1.73 16.08 6.44
CA ASP A 107 2.78 16.88 5.82
C ASP A 107 2.99 18.23 6.54
N HIS A 108 1.95 18.82 7.10
CA HIS A 108 2.03 20.10 7.80
C HIS A 108 2.49 19.98 9.27
N HIS A 109 2.02 18.97 9.98
CA HIS A 109 2.24 18.85 11.42
C HIS A 109 3.43 17.96 11.80
N PHE A 110 3.84 17.02 10.93
CA PHE A 110 4.89 16.05 11.23
C PHE A 110 6.06 16.11 10.24
N LEU A 111 6.91 17.11 10.37
CA LEU A 111 8.10 17.29 9.50
C LEU A 111 9.05 16.08 9.46
N GLN A 112 8.97 15.17 10.45
CA GLN A 112 9.79 13.96 10.55
C GLN A 112 9.14 12.73 9.89
N THR A 113 7.92 12.86 9.41
CA THR A 113 7.19 11.79 8.75
C THR A 113 6.82 12.16 7.33
N ARG A 114 6.37 11.19 6.55
CA ARG A 114 5.75 11.36 5.23
C ARG A 114 4.69 10.30 5.04
N LEU A 115 3.61 10.65 4.38
CA LEU A 115 2.65 9.64 3.93
C LEU A 115 3.33 8.79 2.85
N ASP A 116 3.27 7.48 3.00
CA ASP A 116 3.97 6.51 2.16
C ASP A 116 3.00 5.71 1.29
N SER A 117 1.86 5.36 1.85
CA SER A 117 0.81 4.65 1.10
C SER A 117 -0.54 4.70 1.81
N VAL A 118 -1.60 4.65 1.01
CA VAL A 118 -2.98 4.45 1.45
C VAL A 118 -3.45 3.08 0.95
N VAL A 119 -3.77 2.18 1.86
CA VAL A 119 -4.23 0.83 1.56
C VAL A 119 -5.73 0.72 1.88
N TYR A 120 -6.55 0.52 0.86
CA TYR A 120 -7.98 0.27 1.01
C TYR A 120 -8.28 -1.23 1.02
N VAL A 121 -8.93 -1.71 2.06
CA VAL A 121 -9.37 -3.11 2.15
C VAL A 121 -10.84 -3.20 1.78
N ALA A 122 -11.13 -3.81 0.63
CA ALA A 122 -12.47 -4.08 0.14
C ALA A 122 -12.91 -5.49 0.54
N ASP A 123 -14.14 -5.65 1.00
CA ASP A 123 -14.76 -6.94 1.27
C ASP A 123 -15.49 -7.42 0.01
N ALA A 124 -14.97 -8.45 -0.67
CA ALA A 124 -15.56 -8.97 -1.90
C ALA A 124 -17.00 -9.45 -1.67
N TYR A 125 -17.26 -10.16 -0.56
CA TYR A 125 -18.59 -10.68 -0.25
C TYR A 125 -19.60 -9.57 -0.02
N SER A 126 -19.26 -8.57 0.80
CA SER A 126 -20.12 -7.41 1.05
C SER A 126 -20.38 -6.62 -0.22
N SER A 127 -19.35 -6.42 -1.06
CA SER A 127 -19.49 -5.70 -2.34
C SER A 127 -20.40 -6.42 -3.36
N VAL A 128 -20.50 -7.75 -3.28
CA VAL A 128 -21.48 -8.51 -4.10
C VAL A 128 -22.89 -8.35 -3.56
N LYS A 129 -23.07 -8.37 -2.24
CA LYS A 129 -24.39 -8.27 -1.59
C LYS A 129 -24.97 -6.87 -1.64
N ASP A 130 -24.12 -5.87 -1.47
CA ASP A 130 -24.47 -4.45 -1.54
C ASP A 130 -23.41 -3.73 -2.39
N PRO A 131 -23.63 -3.63 -3.70
CA PRO A 131 -22.66 -3.02 -4.62
C PRO A 131 -22.55 -1.50 -4.48
N GLN A 132 -23.40 -0.88 -3.67
CA GLN A 132 -23.32 0.56 -3.42
C GLN A 132 -22.35 0.86 -2.30
N LEU A 133 -21.28 1.59 -2.62
CA LEU A 133 -20.38 2.12 -1.61
C LEU A 133 -20.90 3.47 -1.09
N PRO A 134 -20.95 3.67 0.23
CA PRO A 134 -21.26 4.99 0.80
C PRO A 134 -20.19 6.01 0.39
N ALA A 135 -20.54 7.31 0.39
CA ALA A 135 -19.69 8.39 -0.11
C ALA A 135 -18.29 8.42 0.54
N ASN A 136 -18.23 8.17 1.84
CA ASN A 136 -16.95 8.07 2.57
C ASN A 136 -16.08 6.88 2.10
N ALA A 137 -16.67 5.73 1.80
CA ALA A 137 -15.94 4.59 1.26
C ALA A 137 -15.44 4.84 -0.17
N LEU A 138 -16.21 5.57 -0.98
CA LEU A 138 -15.78 6.02 -2.31
C LEU A 138 -14.61 7.01 -2.21
N SER A 139 -14.67 7.98 -1.28
CA SER A 139 -13.55 8.89 -1.01
C SER A 139 -12.30 8.13 -0.58
N GLN A 140 -12.42 7.15 0.31
CA GLN A 140 -11.31 6.30 0.74
C GLN A 140 -10.74 5.46 -0.41
N LEU A 141 -11.59 4.87 -1.23
CA LEU A 141 -11.20 4.11 -2.39
C LEU A 141 -10.45 4.98 -3.41
N SER A 142 -10.95 6.18 -3.69
CA SER A 142 -10.33 7.10 -4.65
C SER A 142 -8.94 7.58 -4.22
N ALA A 143 -8.69 7.64 -2.92
CA ALA A 143 -7.41 8.04 -2.34
C ALA A 143 -6.40 6.89 -2.22
N ALA A 144 -6.83 5.64 -2.45
CA ALA A 144 -5.99 4.47 -2.23
C ALA A 144 -4.90 4.31 -3.30
N ASP A 145 -3.69 4.00 -2.86
CA ASP A 145 -2.58 3.56 -3.71
C ASP A 145 -2.66 2.05 -3.97
N VAL A 146 -3.18 1.32 -2.97
CA VAL A 146 -3.38 -0.13 -3.04
C VAL A 146 -4.80 -0.49 -2.62
N VAL A 147 -5.42 -1.38 -3.37
CA VAL A 147 -6.72 -1.98 -3.04
C VAL A 147 -6.55 -3.49 -2.84
N LEU A 148 -6.84 -3.95 -1.64
CA LEU A 148 -6.94 -5.38 -1.35
C LEU A 148 -8.40 -5.81 -1.50
N ILE A 149 -8.72 -6.57 -2.54
CA ILE A 149 -10.01 -7.26 -2.67
C ILE A 149 -9.91 -8.51 -1.79
N ASN A 150 -10.40 -8.41 -0.56
CA ASN A 150 -10.29 -9.45 0.44
C ASN A 150 -11.53 -10.34 0.49
N LYS A 151 -11.40 -11.52 1.10
CA LYS A 151 -12.44 -12.54 1.23
C LYS A 151 -12.92 -13.09 -0.13
N ILE A 152 -11.99 -13.24 -1.07
CA ILE A 152 -12.31 -13.80 -2.40
C ILE A 152 -12.75 -15.26 -2.32
N ASP A 153 -12.45 -15.96 -1.24
CA ASP A 153 -12.90 -17.33 -0.92
C ASP A 153 -14.41 -17.45 -0.68
N LEU A 154 -15.10 -16.33 -0.44
CA LEU A 154 -16.54 -16.29 -0.16
C LEU A 154 -17.38 -15.95 -1.41
N VAL A 155 -16.77 -15.78 -2.57
CA VAL A 155 -17.42 -15.34 -3.81
C VAL A 155 -16.89 -16.13 -5.02
N THR A 156 -17.65 -16.15 -6.10
CA THR A 156 -17.25 -16.80 -7.34
C THR A 156 -16.26 -15.95 -8.15
N MET A 157 -15.54 -16.58 -9.09
CA MET A 157 -14.59 -15.88 -9.96
C MET A 157 -15.24 -14.76 -10.80
N ASP A 158 -16.49 -14.96 -11.23
CA ASP A 158 -17.21 -13.94 -12.00
C ASP A 158 -17.68 -12.77 -11.12
N GLU A 159 -17.99 -13.05 -9.86
CA GLU A 159 -18.26 -12.00 -8.88
C GLU A 159 -17.00 -11.21 -8.56
N ILE A 160 -15.85 -11.85 -8.40
CA ILE A 160 -14.56 -11.17 -8.20
C ILE A 160 -14.27 -10.20 -9.35
N LYS A 161 -14.46 -10.65 -10.61
CA LYS A 161 -14.26 -9.80 -11.79
C LYS A 161 -15.17 -8.57 -11.78
N ARG A 162 -16.45 -8.74 -11.41
CA ARG A 162 -17.41 -7.63 -11.31
C ARG A 162 -17.03 -6.64 -10.22
N VAL A 163 -16.66 -7.14 -9.04
CA VAL A 163 -16.18 -6.30 -7.93
C VAL A 163 -14.93 -5.55 -8.34
N GLU A 164 -13.95 -6.22 -8.94
CA GLU A 164 -12.73 -5.57 -9.41
C GLU A 164 -13.02 -4.50 -10.46
N ALA A 165 -13.88 -4.77 -11.43
CA ALA A 165 -14.26 -3.79 -12.45
C ALA A 165 -14.91 -2.56 -11.83
N PHE A 166 -15.84 -2.72 -10.89
CA PHE A 166 -16.49 -1.63 -10.16
C PHE A 166 -15.47 -0.79 -9.37
N LEU A 167 -14.57 -1.44 -8.63
CA LEU A 167 -13.56 -0.71 -7.86
C LEU A 167 -12.58 0.04 -8.76
N ARG A 168 -12.19 -0.54 -9.90
CA ARG A 168 -11.33 0.12 -10.90
C ARG A 168 -12.01 1.30 -11.61
N GLU A 169 -13.31 1.27 -11.78
CA GLU A 169 -14.06 2.41 -12.31
C GLU A 169 -13.89 3.65 -11.40
N HIS A 170 -13.83 3.44 -10.07
CA HIS A 170 -13.70 4.51 -9.09
C HIS A 170 -12.24 4.85 -8.74
N ASN A 171 -11.33 3.92 -8.93
CA ASN A 171 -9.89 4.17 -8.80
C ASN A 171 -9.08 3.33 -9.80
N PRO A 172 -8.88 3.81 -11.02
CA PRO A 172 -8.12 3.10 -12.04
C PRO A 172 -6.60 3.09 -11.77
N HIS A 173 -6.13 3.87 -10.82
CA HIS A 173 -4.70 4.10 -10.56
C HIS A 173 -4.12 3.19 -9.50
N ALA A 174 -4.97 2.67 -8.60
CA ALA A 174 -4.53 1.79 -7.53
C ALA A 174 -3.97 0.46 -8.05
N VAL A 175 -3.07 -0.13 -7.29
CA VAL A 175 -2.64 -1.52 -7.47
C VAL A 175 -3.63 -2.43 -6.78
N PHE A 176 -4.14 -3.43 -7.49
CA PHE A 176 -5.14 -4.35 -6.96
C PHE A 176 -4.53 -5.72 -6.64
N PHE A 177 -4.77 -6.19 -5.42
CA PHE A 177 -4.47 -7.56 -4.99
C PHE A 177 -5.77 -8.29 -4.63
N LYS A 178 -5.88 -9.53 -5.07
CA LYS A 178 -6.96 -10.45 -4.68
C LYS A 178 -6.45 -11.28 -3.53
N THR A 179 -7.13 -11.23 -2.37
CA THR A 179 -6.62 -11.84 -1.14
C THR A 179 -7.69 -12.64 -0.40
N MET A 180 -7.22 -13.64 0.31
CA MET A 180 -7.96 -14.36 1.34
C MET A 180 -7.27 -14.09 2.68
N GLY A 181 -8.01 -13.54 3.66
CA GLY A 181 -7.42 -13.13 4.95
C GLY A 181 -6.27 -12.12 4.80
N CYS A 182 -6.36 -11.21 3.83
CA CYS A 182 -5.35 -10.21 3.52
C CYS A 182 -3.95 -10.81 3.24
N ASP A 183 -3.89 -12.00 2.62
CA ASP A 183 -2.63 -12.68 2.29
C ASP A 183 -1.94 -11.99 1.10
N VAL A 184 -1.07 -11.07 1.43
CA VAL A 184 -0.24 -10.29 0.52
C VAL A 184 1.13 -10.12 1.15
N ASP A 185 2.18 -10.03 0.33
CA ASP A 185 3.48 -9.62 0.87
C ASP A 185 3.41 -8.18 1.35
N THR A 186 3.44 -8.01 2.67
CA THR A 186 3.24 -6.72 3.32
C THR A 186 4.33 -5.70 2.99
N ASN A 187 5.52 -6.16 2.53
CA ASN A 187 6.57 -5.24 2.08
C ASN A 187 6.20 -4.52 0.77
N LEU A 188 5.30 -5.09 -0.05
CA LEU A 188 4.78 -4.41 -1.23
C LEU A 188 3.86 -3.22 -0.88
N LEU A 189 3.34 -3.19 0.33
CA LEU A 189 2.45 -2.13 0.80
C LEU A 189 3.21 -0.89 1.30
N PHE A 190 4.51 -1.04 1.64
CA PHE A 190 5.36 0.05 2.11
C PHE A 190 6.24 0.62 1.00
N GLY A 191 6.58 1.91 1.14
CA GLY A 191 7.52 2.61 0.26
C GLY A 191 6.99 2.70 -1.17
N LEU A 192 5.71 2.79 -1.34
CA LEU A 192 5.10 3.10 -2.61
C LEU A 192 5.36 4.55 -2.99
N ASP A 193 5.83 5.38 -2.02
CA ASP A 193 6.27 6.77 -2.17
C ASP A 193 5.75 7.40 -3.46
N VAL A 194 4.46 7.26 -3.65
CA VAL A 194 3.79 8.09 -4.62
C VAL A 194 4.07 9.46 -4.03
N GLU A 195 4.94 10.26 -4.65
CA GLU A 195 4.85 11.67 -4.42
C GLU A 195 3.36 11.92 -4.49
N HIS A 196 2.72 12.27 -3.37
CA HIS A 196 1.40 12.82 -3.42
C HIS A 196 1.59 14.08 -4.25
N ILE A 197 1.64 13.86 -5.56
CA ILE A 197 1.32 14.88 -6.51
C ILE A 197 -0.04 15.27 -5.99
N GLN A 198 -0.06 16.44 -5.32
CA GLN A 198 -1.30 17.07 -4.92
C GLN A 198 -2.21 16.80 -6.10
N ARG A 199 -3.15 15.89 -5.93
CA ARG A 199 -4.22 15.67 -6.88
C ARG A 199 -5.09 16.91 -6.73
N ASP A 200 -4.49 18.03 -7.16
CA ASP A 200 -5.22 19.24 -7.43
C ASP A 200 -6.22 18.81 -8.49
N LEU A 201 -7.46 18.58 -8.04
CA LEU A 201 -8.61 18.33 -8.90
C LEU A 201 -8.82 19.46 -9.92
N SER A 202 -7.94 20.48 -9.94
CA SER A 202 -7.93 21.66 -10.81
C SER A 202 -7.01 21.53 -12.03
N HIS A 203 -6.18 20.50 -12.19
CA HIS A 203 -5.37 20.34 -13.38
C HIS A 203 -6.08 19.47 -14.43
N HIS A 204 -7.06 20.05 -15.07
CA HIS A 204 -7.59 19.57 -16.33
C HIS A 204 -6.47 19.56 -17.39
N GLY A 205 -5.89 18.40 -17.70
CA GLY A 205 -5.00 18.23 -18.85
C GLY A 205 -3.81 17.28 -18.70
N GLU A 206 -3.41 16.88 -17.52
CA GLU A 206 -2.34 15.89 -17.37
C GLU A 206 -2.87 14.45 -17.47
N PRO A 207 -2.17 13.54 -18.19
CA PRO A 207 -2.59 12.15 -18.27
C PRO A 207 -2.56 11.50 -16.88
N PRO A 208 -3.56 10.64 -16.59
CA PRO A 208 -3.68 10.01 -15.27
C PRO A 208 -2.46 9.12 -14.96
N PHE A 209 -2.08 9.11 -13.71
CA PHE A 209 -1.08 8.18 -13.19
C PHE A 209 -1.67 6.76 -13.18
N GLN A 210 -0.92 5.79 -13.67
CA GLN A 210 -1.37 4.40 -13.82
C GLN A 210 -0.38 3.46 -13.16
N SER A 211 -0.84 2.28 -12.77
CA SER A 211 0.02 1.23 -12.24
C SER A 211 -0.43 -0.15 -12.71
N PHE A 212 0.52 -1.07 -12.80
CA PHE A 212 0.22 -2.47 -13.00
C PHE A 212 1.20 -3.37 -12.25
N LEU A 213 0.76 -4.59 -11.95
CA LEU A 213 1.54 -5.61 -11.28
C LEU A 213 2.05 -6.64 -12.29
N PHE A 214 3.36 -6.91 -12.27
CA PHE A 214 4.00 -8.01 -12.96
C PHE A 214 4.29 -9.14 -11.97
N LEU A 215 3.83 -10.34 -12.27
CA LEU A 215 4.05 -11.55 -11.48
C LEU A 215 4.79 -12.58 -12.32
N TRP A 216 5.83 -13.20 -11.73
CA TRP A 216 6.63 -14.20 -12.42
C TRP A 216 7.15 -15.25 -11.45
N ASP A 217 7.09 -16.53 -11.84
CA ASP A 217 7.38 -17.66 -10.95
C ASP A 217 8.78 -18.23 -11.11
N THR A 218 9.44 -17.97 -12.25
CA THR A 218 10.80 -18.47 -12.53
C THR A 218 11.86 -17.39 -12.32
N PRO A 219 13.10 -17.74 -12.00
CA PRO A 219 14.19 -16.77 -11.92
C PRO A 219 14.38 -16.00 -13.22
N LEU A 220 14.78 -14.74 -13.10
CA LEU A 220 15.15 -13.87 -14.22
C LEU A 220 16.67 -13.80 -14.36
N ASN A 221 17.14 -13.55 -15.57
CA ASN A 221 18.54 -13.23 -15.81
C ASN A 221 18.82 -11.81 -15.32
N LYS A 222 19.75 -11.67 -14.37
CA LYS A 222 20.04 -10.39 -13.72
C LYS A 222 20.56 -9.33 -14.68
N GLU A 223 21.44 -9.69 -15.61
CA GLU A 223 22.05 -8.74 -16.54
C GLU A 223 21.01 -8.21 -17.51
N GLN A 224 20.23 -9.11 -18.12
CA GLN A 224 19.14 -8.74 -19.03
C GLN A 224 18.07 -7.89 -18.35
N PHE A 225 17.71 -8.24 -17.10
CA PHE A 225 16.76 -7.46 -16.32
C PHE A 225 17.25 -6.03 -16.06
N LEU A 226 18.50 -5.87 -15.61
CA LEU A 226 19.07 -4.55 -15.34
C LEU A 226 19.24 -3.74 -16.64
N GLU A 227 19.60 -4.38 -17.75
CA GLU A 227 19.65 -3.73 -19.06
C GLU A 227 18.26 -3.23 -19.48
N LEU A 228 17.22 -4.07 -19.36
CA LEU A 228 15.85 -3.67 -19.64
C LEU A 228 15.38 -2.49 -18.76
N VAL A 229 15.64 -2.58 -17.45
CA VAL A 229 15.25 -1.52 -16.50
C VAL A 229 15.95 -0.20 -16.83
N SER A 230 17.20 -0.23 -17.30
CA SER A 230 17.93 0.97 -17.73
C SER A 230 17.30 1.65 -18.95
N ARG A 231 16.49 0.91 -19.72
CA ARG A 231 15.80 1.35 -20.93
C ARG A 231 14.30 1.55 -20.72
N PHE A 232 13.83 1.55 -19.48
CA PHE A 232 12.40 1.81 -19.22
C PHE A 232 11.96 3.13 -19.85
N PRO A 233 10.79 3.15 -20.49
CA PRO A 233 10.20 4.38 -21.02
C PRO A 233 10.10 5.46 -19.94
N ARG A 234 10.18 6.73 -20.35
CA ARG A 234 10.07 7.88 -19.43
C ARG A 234 8.72 7.94 -18.70
N GLU A 235 7.74 7.28 -19.26
CA GLU A 235 6.42 7.08 -18.71
C GLU A 235 6.44 6.21 -17.45
N VAL A 236 7.42 5.31 -17.30
CA VAL A 236 7.66 4.54 -16.08
C VAL A 236 8.43 5.43 -15.10
N TYR A 237 7.70 6.04 -14.21
CA TYR A 237 8.28 6.90 -13.18
C TYR A 237 8.93 6.09 -12.06
N ARG A 238 8.29 4.99 -11.67
CA ARG A 238 8.72 4.14 -10.57
C ARG A 238 8.40 2.67 -10.84
N ALA A 239 9.27 1.80 -10.36
CA ALA A 239 8.94 0.39 -10.20
C ALA A 239 9.48 -0.11 -8.85
N LYS A 240 8.70 -0.94 -8.17
CA LYS A 240 9.09 -1.52 -6.89
C LYS A 240 8.56 -2.94 -6.76
N GLY A 241 9.31 -3.76 -6.05
CA GLY A 241 8.86 -5.12 -5.75
C GLY A 241 9.99 -6.06 -5.43
N PHE A 242 9.77 -7.32 -5.71
CA PHE A 242 10.75 -8.36 -5.53
C PHE A 242 11.15 -8.95 -6.85
N VAL A 243 12.43 -9.25 -6.98
CA VAL A 243 12.99 -9.92 -8.15
C VAL A 243 13.79 -11.12 -7.69
N VAL A 244 13.53 -12.26 -8.32
CA VAL A 244 14.28 -13.50 -8.12
C VAL A 244 15.19 -13.69 -9.32
N PHE A 245 16.50 -13.77 -9.07
CA PHE A 245 17.52 -14.14 -10.04
C PHE A 245 18.09 -15.51 -9.67
N GLU A 246 18.84 -16.14 -10.57
CA GLU A 246 19.59 -17.36 -10.24
C GLU A 246 20.59 -17.14 -9.08
N SER A 247 21.16 -15.94 -8.99
CA SER A 247 22.12 -15.55 -7.96
C SER A 247 21.52 -15.22 -6.59
N GLY A 248 20.18 -15.15 -6.47
CA GLY A 248 19.49 -14.79 -5.24
C GLY A 248 18.25 -13.96 -5.49
N SER A 249 17.62 -13.51 -4.40
CA SER A 249 16.40 -12.72 -4.47
C SER A 249 16.59 -11.36 -3.79
N TYR A 250 15.93 -10.34 -4.33
CA TYR A 250 16.18 -8.94 -3.97
C TYR A 250 14.89 -8.15 -3.88
N LEU A 251 14.84 -7.19 -2.94
CA LEU A 251 13.94 -6.06 -3.00
C LEU A 251 14.48 -5.11 -4.07
N PHE A 252 13.67 -4.86 -5.09
CA PHE A 252 13.96 -3.99 -6.21
C PHE A 252 13.24 -2.66 -6.06
N ASN A 253 13.96 -1.58 -6.28
CA ASN A 253 13.43 -0.24 -6.32
C ASN A 253 14.03 0.52 -7.52
N TYR A 254 13.16 1.11 -8.33
CA TYR A 254 13.50 1.95 -9.46
C TYR A 254 12.77 3.28 -9.35
N VAL A 255 13.48 4.37 -9.51
CA VAL A 255 12.92 5.72 -9.58
C VAL A 255 13.67 6.51 -10.64
N VAL A 256 13.00 6.84 -11.73
CA VAL A 256 13.52 7.73 -12.81
C VAL A 256 14.98 7.40 -13.19
N GLY A 257 15.23 6.17 -13.60
CA GLY A 257 16.56 5.71 -14.04
C GLY A 257 17.52 5.27 -12.93
N ARG A 258 17.17 5.44 -11.66
CA ARG A 258 17.98 4.94 -10.52
C ARG A 258 17.47 3.59 -10.08
N VAL A 259 18.36 2.62 -9.96
CA VAL A 259 18.06 1.25 -9.51
C VAL A 259 18.73 1.00 -8.18
N ASP A 260 18.01 0.40 -7.26
CA ASP A 260 18.51 -0.12 -5.99
C ASP A 260 18.05 -1.56 -5.80
N LEU A 261 18.95 -2.42 -5.33
CA LEU A 261 18.72 -3.83 -5.06
C LEU A 261 19.26 -4.16 -3.66
N GLU A 262 18.36 -4.55 -2.77
CA GLU A 262 18.67 -5.01 -1.42
C GLU A 262 18.38 -6.51 -1.33
N GLU A 263 19.30 -7.33 -0.83
CA GLU A 263 19.05 -8.76 -0.64
C GLU A 263 17.83 -8.98 0.25
N PHE A 264 16.89 -9.75 -0.25
CA PHE A 264 15.63 -10.01 0.44
C PHE A 264 15.10 -11.41 0.09
N PRO A 265 14.84 -12.29 1.09
CA PRO A 265 14.43 -13.66 0.85
C PRO A 265 12.98 -13.74 0.36
N VAL A 266 12.79 -14.00 -0.92
CA VAL A 266 11.47 -14.21 -1.56
C VAL A 266 11.53 -15.37 -2.54
N LYS A 267 10.37 -15.92 -2.89
CA LYS A 267 10.26 -17.08 -3.79
C LYS A 267 9.81 -16.73 -5.20
N LYS A 268 9.22 -15.56 -5.40
CA LYS A 268 8.60 -15.15 -6.66
C LYS A 268 8.92 -13.70 -6.99
N THR A 269 9.04 -13.42 -8.27
CA THR A 269 9.14 -12.04 -8.74
C THR A 269 7.77 -11.38 -8.74
N GLN A 270 7.69 -10.21 -8.09
CA GLN A 270 6.49 -9.37 -8.02
C GLN A 270 6.93 -7.92 -8.14
N ILE A 271 6.61 -7.26 -9.24
CA ILE A 271 7.01 -5.88 -9.50
C ILE A 271 5.77 -5.04 -9.79
N ILE A 272 5.62 -3.96 -9.05
CA ILE A 272 4.63 -2.91 -9.32
C ILE A 272 5.32 -1.84 -10.15
N LEU A 273 4.80 -1.55 -11.32
CA LEU A 273 5.24 -0.45 -12.17
C LEU A 273 4.23 0.69 -12.08
N MET A 274 4.71 1.90 -11.98
CA MET A 274 3.91 3.11 -11.81
C MET A 274 4.42 4.22 -12.73
N GLY A 275 3.49 4.98 -13.31
CA GLY A 275 3.83 6.07 -14.20
C GLY A 275 2.63 6.69 -14.91
N ARG A 276 2.88 7.48 -15.95
CA ARG A 276 1.82 8.12 -16.75
C ARG A 276 1.70 7.45 -18.11
N GLN A 277 0.48 7.30 -18.62
CA GLN A 277 0.22 6.68 -19.92
C GLN A 277 0.82 5.26 -20.07
N LEU A 278 0.79 4.47 -18.99
CA LEU A 278 1.39 3.13 -19.01
C LEU A 278 0.55 2.09 -19.75
N GLU A 279 -0.76 2.29 -19.90
CA GLU A 279 -1.64 1.26 -20.50
C GLU A 279 -1.23 0.89 -21.93
N PRO A 280 -0.86 1.84 -22.83
CA PRO A 280 -0.35 1.49 -24.15
C PRO A 280 1.00 0.74 -24.15
N LEU A 281 1.80 0.94 -23.09
CA LEU A 281 3.16 0.37 -22.98
C LEU A 281 3.20 -0.93 -22.19
N LYS A 282 2.12 -1.27 -21.50
CA LYS A 282 2.04 -2.36 -20.54
C LYS A 282 2.38 -3.73 -21.16
N GLU A 283 1.75 -4.06 -22.28
CA GLU A 283 1.98 -5.35 -22.94
C GLU A 283 3.43 -5.47 -23.43
N ASP A 284 4.01 -4.40 -23.95
CA ASP A 284 5.40 -4.36 -24.41
C ASP A 284 6.38 -4.51 -23.24
N ILE A 285 6.18 -3.78 -22.15
CA ILE A 285 6.99 -3.91 -20.94
C ILE A 285 6.90 -5.33 -20.35
N ILE A 286 5.70 -5.89 -20.26
CA ILE A 286 5.49 -7.26 -19.77
C ILE A 286 6.18 -8.26 -20.68
N HIS A 287 6.08 -8.09 -21.99
CA HIS A 287 6.74 -8.96 -22.97
C HIS A 287 8.27 -8.97 -22.77
N HIS A 288 8.90 -7.80 -22.65
CA HIS A 288 10.33 -7.70 -22.44
C HIS A 288 10.76 -8.24 -21.06
N LEU A 289 9.98 -8.00 -20.00
CA LEU A 289 10.24 -8.60 -18.69
C LEU A 289 10.22 -10.14 -18.73
N ARG A 290 9.31 -10.72 -19.52
CA ARG A 290 9.26 -12.18 -19.74
C ARG A 290 10.43 -12.71 -20.55
N GLN A 291 11.02 -11.91 -21.43
CA GLN A 291 12.22 -12.30 -22.18
C GLN A 291 13.49 -12.37 -21.31
N CYS A 292 13.49 -11.73 -20.13
CA CYS A 292 14.60 -11.83 -19.17
C CYS A 292 14.62 -13.17 -18.41
N GLN A 293 14.05 -14.24 -18.96
CA GLN A 293 14.15 -15.58 -18.35
C GLN A 293 15.58 -16.09 -18.40
N SER A 294 16.01 -16.74 -17.32
CA SER A 294 17.27 -17.46 -17.27
C SER A 294 17.16 -18.84 -17.91
#